data_0f2e7e56ce7e1272f22a1aa77185ca24
#
_entry.id   0f2e7e56ce7e1272f22a1aa77185ca24
#
_cell.length_a   1.000
_cell.length_b   1.000
_cell.length_c   1.000
_cell.angle_alpha   90.00
_cell.angle_beta   90.00
_cell.angle_gamma   90.00
#
_symmetry.space_group_name_H-M   'P 1'
#
loop_
_entity.id
_entity.type
_entity.pdbx_description
1 polymer ?
#
loop_
_entity_poly.entity_id
_entity_poly.type
_entity_poly.pdbx_seq_one_letter_code
_entity_poly.pdbx_strand_id
1 'polypeptide(L)'
;MIDESNGYEGIAEIYIKGRGRAVNGIGSSTARAWARTFNKNSIILDLGCGTGIPVTKILLEAGLNAYGVDASLKMVEDFRQNFPFVPIARESVERSSFFNRSFDGIIAVGLMFLLSEETQRALIPKMAAALNPGGKLLFTAPLDKVEWKDVMTEQLSRSLGAEQYKELISASGLSIGEEFHDEGGNHYFSGIRPS
;
A
#
# COMPACT_ATOMS: atom_id res chain seq x y z
N MET A 1 -13.57 -18.24 -9.95
CA MET A 1 -13.00 -17.54 -8.79
C MET A 1 -13.36 -16.06 -8.92
N ILE A 2 -13.81 -15.45 -7.84
CA ILE A 2 -14.11 -14.00 -7.83
C ILE A 2 -12.75 -13.28 -7.91
N ASP A 3 -12.63 -12.30 -8.80
CA ASP A 3 -11.43 -11.46 -8.89
C ASP A 3 -11.45 -10.44 -7.74
N GLU A 4 -10.50 -10.58 -6.81
CA GLU A 4 -10.35 -9.70 -5.64
C GLU A 4 -9.30 -8.62 -5.85
N SER A 5 -8.73 -8.53 -7.07
CA SER A 5 -7.72 -7.56 -7.44
C SER A 5 -8.28 -6.28 -8.07
N ASN A 6 -9.60 -6.07 -8.01
CA ASN A 6 -10.31 -4.96 -8.67
C ASN A 6 -9.99 -4.85 -10.16
N GLY A 7 -9.92 -6.01 -10.86
CA GLY A 7 -9.65 -6.09 -12.30
C GLY A 7 -8.16 -6.12 -12.67
N TYR A 8 -7.25 -5.89 -11.72
CA TYR A 8 -5.81 -5.88 -12.02
C TYR A 8 -5.25 -7.23 -12.48
N GLU A 9 -5.86 -8.37 -12.09
CA GLU A 9 -5.50 -9.69 -12.64
C GLU A 9 -5.68 -9.73 -14.16
N GLY A 10 -6.76 -9.13 -14.66
CA GLY A 10 -7.07 -9.08 -16.09
C GLY A 10 -6.09 -8.24 -16.92
N ILE A 11 -5.53 -7.19 -16.36
CA ILE A 11 -4.63 -6.25 -17.04
C ILE A 11 -3.16 -6.39 -16.59
N ALA A 12 -2.86 -7.40 -15.76
CA ALA A 12 -1.56 -7.54 -15.11
C ALA A 12 -0.39 -7.52 -16.12
N GLU A 13 -0.51 -8.18 -17.27
CA GLU A 13 0.55 -8.21 -18.27
C GLU A 13 0.87 -6.81 -18.84
N ILE A 14 -0.17 -5.99 -19.07
CA ILE A 14 0.00 -4.61 -19.55
C ILE A 14 0.64 -3.76 -18.45
N TYR A 15 0.16 -3.91 -17.21
CA TYR A 15 0.70 -3.21 -16.05
C TYR A 15 2.18 -3.57 -15.83
N ILE A 16 2.52 -4.85 -15.83
CA ILE A 16 3.90 -5.35 -15.63
C ILE A 16 4.85 -4.77 -16.68
N LYS A 17 4.46 -4.80 -17.96
CA LYS A 17 5.29 -4.27 -19.07
C LYS A 17 5.50 -2.75 -18.99
N GLY A 18 4.55 -2.04 -18.40
CA GLY A 18 4.59 -0.58 -18.24
C GLY A 18 5.05 -0.16 -16.85
N ARG A 19 4.08 0.17 -15.99
CA ARG A 19 4.31 0.71 -14.63
C ARG A 19 5.07 -0.25 -13.71
N GLY A 20 4.83 -1.55 -13.82
CA GLY A 20 5.45 -2.58 -12.99
C GLY A 20 6.97 -2.76 -13.19
N ARG A 21 7.57 -2.00 -14.11
CA ARG A 21 9.03 -1.95 -14.34
C ARG A 21 9.64 -0.57 -14.07
N ALA A 22 8.81 0.41 -13.74
CA ALA A 22 9.25 1.80 -13.58
C ALA A 22 9.90 2.04 -12.20
N VAL A 23 11.19 1.78 -12.09
CA VAL A 23 11.98 1.91 -10.83
C VAL A 23 11.95 3.35 -10.27
N ASN A 24 11.90 4.35 -11.14
CA ASN A 24 11.79 5.77 -10.79
C ASN A 24 10.42 6.33 -11.23
N GLY A 25 9.37 5.53 -11.09
CA GLY A 25 8.00 5.97 -11.36
C GLY A 25 7.48 6.97 -10.33
N ILE A 26 6.29 7.50 -10.58
CA ILE A 26 5.57 8.42 -9.70
C ILE A 26 5.50 7.82 -8.27
N GLY A 27 5.78 8.63 -7.25
CA GLY A 27 5.80 8.23 -5.83
C GLY A 27 7.10 7.58 -5.37
N SER A 28 8.08 7.32 -6.26
CA SER A 28 9.36 6.72 -5.86
C SER A 28 10.15 7.62 -4.92
N SER A 29 10.14 8.93 -5.14
CA SER A 29 10.80 9.93 -4.28
C SER A 29 10.22 9.90 -2.87
N THR A 30 8.90 9.85 -2.77
CA THR A 30 8.16 9.75 -1.52
C THR A 30 8.46 8.45 -0.78
N ALA A 31 8.40 7.31 -1.46
CA ALA A 31 8.72 6.01 -0.86
C ALA A 31 10.16 5.98 -0.34
N ARG A 32 11.15 6.57 -1.06
CA ARG A 32 12.54 6.69 -0.60
C ARG A 32 12.68 7.58 0.63
N ALA A 33 11.99 8.74 0.65
CA ALA A 33 12.01 9.63 1.80
C ALA A 33 11.43 8.94 3.04
N TRP A 34 10.29 8.27 2.88
CA TRP A 34 9.64 7.54 3.97
C TRP A 34 10.50 6.36 4.46
N ALA A 35 11.09 5.57 3.56
CA ALA A 35 11.97 4.45 3.92
C ALA A 35 13.18 4.89 4.76
N ARG A 36 13.72 6.08 4.52
CA ARG A 36 14.85 6.64 5.29
C ARG A 36 14.49 7.01 6.72
N THR A 37 13.21 7.07 7.08
CA THR A 37 12.77 7.37 8.44
C THR A 37 12.82 6.16 9.37
N PHE A 38 13.20 4.99 8.87
CA PHE A 38 13.33 3.75 9.64
C PHE A 38 14.79 3.38 9.88
N ASN A 39 15.01 2.66 10.98
CA ASN A 39 16.30 2.02 11.23
C ASN A 39 16.49 0.85 10.26
N LYS A 40 17.76 0.52 9.96
CA LYS A 40 18.07 -0.69 9.19
C LYS A 40 17.45 -1.93 9.85
N ASN A 41 17.03 -2.88 9.02
CA ASN A 41 16.35 -4.11 9.41
C ASN A 41 14.93 -3.92 9.97
N SER A 42 14.39 -2.69 10.02
CA SER A 42 12.96 -2.51 10.31
C SER A 42 12.10 -3.31 9.35
N ILE A 43 10.97 -3.80 9.85
CA ILE A 43 10.09 -4.73 9.14
C ILE A 43 8.91 -3.95 8.57
N ILE A 44 8.76 -3.96 7.25
CA ILE A 44 7.76 -3.15 6.54
C ILE A 44 6.81 -4.06 5.76
N LEU A 45 5.52 -3.78 5.85
CA LEU A 45 4.48 -4.40 5.04
C LEU A 45 4.11 -3.49 3.85
N ASP A 46 4.22 -4.02 2.65
CA ASP A 46 3.79 -3.38 1.39
C ASP A 46 2.46 -4.00 0.95
N LEU A 47 1.35 -3.26 1.12
CA LEU A 47 0.00 -3.71 0.80
C LEU A 47 -0.40 -3.28 -0.61
N GLY A 48 -0.89 -4.22 -1.39
CA GLY A 48 -1.13 -4.01 -2.83
C GLY A 48 0.20 -3.83 -3.55
N CYS A 49 1.20 -4.66 -3.18
CA CYS A 49 2.58 -4.49 -3.61
C CYS A 49 2.81 -4.70 -5.11
N GLY A 50 1.86 -5.26 -5.84
CA GLY A 50 1.97 -5.55 -7.25
C GLY A 50 3.23 -6.37 -7.56
N THR A 51 4.06 -5.88 -8.48
CA THR A 51 5.35 -6.51 -8.85
C THR A 51 6.48 -6.24 -7.85
N GLY A 52 6.22 -5.45 -6.80
CA GLY A 52 7.22 -4.96 -5.83
C GLY A 52 8.03 -3.76 -6.34
N ILE A 53 7.82 -3.33 -7.58
CA ILE A 53 8.50 -2.19 -8.19
C ILE A 53 7.51 -1.01 -8.30
N PRO A 54 7.83 0.18 -7.76
CA PRO A 54 9.11 0.55 -7.15
C PRO A 54 9.21 0.32 -5.63
N VAL A 55 8.07 0.16 -4.90
CA VAL A 55 8.02 0.31 -3.43
C VAL A 55 8.87 -0.73 -2.71
N THR A 56 8.58 -2.03 -2.86
CA THR A 56 9.36 -3.09 -2.22
C THR A 56 10.85 -2.99 -2.54
N LYS A 57 11.19 -2.69 -3.82
CA LYS A 57 12.60 -2.49 -4.22
C LYS A 57 13.27 -1.38 -3.41
N ILE A 58 12.59 -0.23 -3.25
CA ILE A 58 13.09 0.91 -2.47
C ILE A 58 13.31 0.54 -1.00
N LEU A 59 12.37 -0.20 -0.40
CA LEU A 59 12.48 -0.66 0.99
C LEU A 59 13.73 -1.52 1.17
N LEU A 60 13.98 -2.46 0.27
CA LEU A 60 15.16 -3.34 0.31
C LEU A 60 16.46 -2.55 0.10
N GLU A 61 16.49 -1.60 -0.85
CA GLU A 61 17.64 -0.72 -1.08
C GLU A 61 17.97 0.16 0.14
N ALA A 62 16.96 0.50 0.95
CA ALA A 62 17.15 1.21 2.21
C ALA A 62 17.64 0.31 3.37
N GLY A 63 17.79 -1.00 3.14
CA GLY A 63 18.22 -1.98 4.14
C GLY A 63 17.11 -2.41 5.08
N LEU A 64 15.84 -2.35 4.64
CA LEU A 64 14.66 -2.76 5.39
C LEU A 64 14.26 -4.20 5.00
N ASN A 65 13.51 -4.86 5.87
CA ASN A 65 12.93 -6.17 5.61
C ASN A 65 11.48 -5.98 5.12
N ALA A 66 11.23 -6.26 3.85
CA ALA A 66 9.91 -6.10 3.25
C ALA A 66 9.09 -7.39 3.29
N TYR A 67 7.78 -7.24 3.40
CA TYR A 67 6.75 -8.26 3.23
C TYR A 67 5.71 -7.73 2.26
N GLY A 68 5.27 -8.53 1.30
CA GLY A 68 4.28 -8.11 0.31
C GLY A 68 2.94 -8.84 0.47
N VAL A 69 1.84 -8.13 0.19
CA VAL A 69 0.50 -8.71 0.01
C VAL A 69 -0.10 -8.16 -1.27
N ASP A 70 -0.57 -9.04 -2.14
CA ASP A 70 -1.31 -8.66 -3.35
C ASP A 70 -2.34 -9.75 -3.71
N ALA A 71 -3.47 -9.36 -4.27
CA ALA A 71 -4.55 -10.27 -4.64
C ALA A 71 -4.35 -10.92 -6.02
N SER A 72 -3.63 -10.26 -6.93
CA SER A 72 -3.41 -10.74 -8.30
C SER A 72 -2.36 -11.84 -8.34
N LEU A 73 -2.71 -12.99 -8.93
CA LEU A 73 -1.77 -14.10 -9.13
C LEU A 73 -0.57 -13.68 -9.98
N LYS A 74 -0.83 -13.01 -11.09
CA LYS A 74 0.22 -12.59 -12.04
C LYS A 74 1.18 -11.58 -11.42
N MET A 75 0.67 -10.64 -10.61
CA MET A 75 1.50 -9.70 -9.87
C MET A 75 2.40 -10.43 -8.87
N VAL A 76 1.84 -11.35 -8.10
CA VAL A 76 2.59 -12.16 -7.12
C VAL A 76 3.65 -13.04 -7.79
N GLU A 77 3.35 -13.62 -8.95
CA GLU A 77 4.32 -14.40 -9.71
C GLU A 77 5.50 -13.53 -10.21
N ASP A 78 5.21 -12.35 -10.75
CA ASP A 78 6.24 -11.39 -11.17
C ASP A 78 7.04 -10.85 -9.97
N PHE A 79 6.37 -10.57 -8.85
CA PHE A 79 7.04 -10.20 -7.61
C PHE A 79 8.06 -11.24 -7.16
N ARG A 80 7.69 -12.53 -7.16
CA ARG A 80 8.58 -13.63 -6.79
C ARG A 80 9.79 -13.75 -7.71
N GLN A 81 9.63 -13.43 -9.00
CA GLN A 81 10.74 -13.38 -9.93
C GLN A 81 11.69 -12.21 -9.63
N ASN A 82 11.14 -11.04 -9.28
CA ASN A 82 11.92 -9.86 -8.94
C ASN A 82 12.62 -9.98 -7.56
N PHE A 83 11.95 -10.61 -6.59
CA PHE A 83 12.38 -10.68 -5.19
C PHE A 83 12.19 -12.08 -4.59
N PRO A 84 12.98 -13.09 -5.02
CA PRO A 84 12.75 -14.50 -4.67
C PRO A 84 12.88 -14.81 -3.17
N PHE A 85 13.49 -13.93 -2.38
CA PHE A 85 13.69 -14.12 -0.94
C PHE A 85 12.80 -13.24 -0.07
N VAL A 86 11.92 -12.42 -0.68
CA VAL A 86 11.01 -11.55 0.05
C VAL A 86 9.67 -12.29 0.26
N PRO A 87 9.19 -12.40 1.50
CA PRO A 87 7.89 -13.02 1.76
C PRO A 87 6.77 -12.25 1.05
N ILE A 88 5.94 -12.98 0.31
CA ILE A 88 4.74 -12.43 -0.32
C ILE A 88 3.58 -13.40 -0.18
N ALA A 89 2.41 -12.89 0.24
CA ALA A 89 1.15 -13.60 0.29
C ALA A 89 0.24 -13.19 -0.87
N ARG A 90 -0.35 -14.18 -1.54
CA ARG A 90 -1.43 -13.96 -2.50
C ARG A 90 -2.75 -13.94 -1.75
N GLU A 91 -3.16 -12.79 -1.30
CA GLU A 91 -4.36 -12.58 -0.49
C GLU A 91 -4.96 -11.21 -0.79
N SER A 92 -6.30 -11.09 -0.71
CA SER A 92 -6.90 -9.77 -0.61
C SER A 92 -6.65 -9.17 0.78
N VAL A 93 -6.58 -7.85 0.87
CA VAL A 93 -6.29 -7.16 2.15
C VAL A 93 -7.36 -7.40 3.20
N GLU A 94 -8.59 -7.68 2.79
CA GLU A 94 -9.70 -8.02 3.68
C GLU A 94 -9.42 -9.31 4.45
N ARG A 95 -8.92 -10.34 3.74
CA ARG A 95 -8.71 -11.69 4.29
C ARG A 95 -7.30 -11.94 4.79
N SER A 96 -6.35 -11.11 4.39
CA SER A 96 -4.96 -11.29 4.79
C SER A 96 -4.80 -11.23 6.30
N SER A 97 -4.05 -12.16 6.85
CA SER A 97 -3.65 -12.14 8.25
C SER A 97 -2.42 -11.28 8.52
N PHE A 98 -1.88 -10.60 7.48
CA PHE A 98 -0.63 -9.86 7.57
C PHE A 98 0.50 -10.69 8.20
N PHE A 99 0.62 -11.94 7.72
CA PHE A 99 1.61 -12.92 8.20
C PHE A 99 1.53 -13.21 9.72
N ASN A 100 0.41 -12.88 10.39
CA ASN A 100 0.22 -12.99 11.84
C ASN A 100 1.35 -12.32 12.64
N ARG A 101 1.78 -11.12 12.22
CA ARG A 101 2.88 -10.39 12.86
C ARG A 101 2.62 -8.88 12.89
N SER A 102 3.44 -8.16 13.66
CA SER A 102 3.46 -6.70 13.68
C SER A 102 4.62 -6.16 12.85
N PHE A 103 4.51 -4.89 12.44
CA PHE A 103 5.42 -4.19 11.54
C PHE A 103 5.85 -2.84 12.11
N ASP A 104 7.05 -2.40 11.75
CA ASP A 104 7.54 -1.07 12.08
C ASP A 104 6.97 -0.02 11.11
N GLY A 105 6.56 -0.46 9.93
CA GLY A 105 5.84 0.37 8.96
C GLY A 105 4.90 -0.43 8.08
N ILE A 106 3.81 0.22 7.65
CA ILE A 106 2.88 -0.31 6.64
C ILE A 106 2.71 0.76 5.58
N ILE A 107 2.90 0.37 4.31
CA ILE A 107 2.73 1.25 3.17
C ILE A 107 1.72 0.66 2.19
N ALA A 108 0.81 1.50 1.65
CA ALA A 108 -0.22 1.11 0.69
C ALA A 108 -0.34 2.17 -0.42
N VAL A 109 0.46 2.04 -1.46
CA VAL A 109 0.48 2.98 -2.60
C VAL A 109 -0.39 2.46 -3.73
N GLY A 110 -1.37 3.26 -4.15
CA GLY A 110 -2.26 2.88 -5.26
C GLY A 110 -3.30 1.81 -4.92
N LEU A 111 -3.55 1.55 -3.64
CA LEU A 111 -4.45 0.49 -3.19
C LEU A 111 -5.80 1.00 -2.67
N MET A 112 -5.79 1.97 -1.76
CA MET A 112 -6.99 2.33 -0.98
C MET A 112 -8.21 2.62 -1.85
N PHE A 113 -8.05 3.38 -2.89
CA PHE A 113 -9.14 3.78 -3.77
C PHE A 113 -9.70 2.65 -4.64
N LEU A 114 -9.02 1.49 -4.73
CA LEU A 114 -9.52 0.30 -5.43
C LEU A 114 -10.53 -0.50 -4.59
N LEU A 115 -10.59 -0.23 -3.29
CA LEU A 115 -11.37 -0.99 -2.32
C LEU A 115 -12.77 -0.38 -2.12
N SER A 116 -13.73 -1.20 -1.69
CA SER A 116 -15.05 -0.70 -1.27
C SER A 116 -14.93 0.27 -0.08
N GLU A 117 -15.92 1.15 0.13
CA GLU A 117 -15.93 2.02 1.32
C GLU A 117 -15.84 1.22 2.62
N GLU A 118 -16.58 0.10 2.70
CA GLU A 118 -16.56 -0.78 3.86
C GLU A 118 -15.17 -1.34 4.12
N THR A 119 -14.50 -1.82 3.06
CA THR A 119 -13.13 -2.34 3.16
C THR A 119 -12.14 -1.26 3.58
N GLN A 120 -12.22 -0.06 2.99
CA GLN A 120 -11.33 1.05 3.37
C GLN A 120 -11.48 1.39 4.86
N ARG A 121 -12.74 1.45 5.38
CA ARG A 121 -13.03 1.72 6.79
C ARG A 121 -12.52 0.62 7.72
N ALA A 122 -12.58 -0.63 7.30
CA ALA A 122 -12.08 -1.77 8.08
C ALA A 122 -10.56 -1.92 8.01
N LEU A 123 -9.94 -1.54 6.88
CA LEU A 123 -8.51 -1.73 6.65
C LEU A 123 -7.64 -0.79 7.49
N ILE A 124 -8.05 0.47 7.69
CA ILE A 124 -7.27 1.43 8.49
C ILE A 124 -7.08 0.95 9.93
N PRO A 125 -8.13 0.57 10.69
CA PRO A 125 -7.95 -0.02 12.02
C PRO A 125 -7.12 -1.31 12.00
N LYS A 126 -7.28 -2.15 10.98
CA LYS A 126 -6.52 -3.39 10.81
C LYS A 126 -5.03 -3.11 10.63
N MET A 127 -4.67 -2.13 9.79
CA MET A 127 -3.28 -1.68 9.64
C MET A 127 -2.73 -1.11 10.94
N ALA A 128 -3.49 -0.25 11.63
CA ALA A 128 -3.08 0.32 12.91
C ALA A 128 -2.79 -0.74 13.97
N ALA A 129 -3.65 -1.77 14.07
CA ALA A 129 -3.47 -2.88 15.00
C ALA A 129 -2.20 -3.72 14.71
N ALA A 130 -1.80 -3.79 13.44
CA ALA A 130 -0.62 -4.52 12.99
C ALA A 130 0.70 -3.73 13.09
N LEU A 131 0.67 -2.45 13.50
CA LEU A 131 1.89 -1.68 13.73
C LEU A 131 2.49 -1.99 15.11
N ASN A 132 3.80 -1.97 15.22
CA ASN A 132 4.53 -1.91 16.49
C ASN A 132 4.34 -0.53 17.15
N PRO A 133 4.51 -0.37 18.48
CA PRO A 133 4.64 0.95 19.10
C PRO A 133 5.70 1.79 18.37
N GLY A 134 5.41 3.06 18.08
CA GLY A 134 6.23 3.92 17.24
C GLY A 134 6.19 3.61 15.73
N GLY A 135 5.44 2.59 15.31
CA GLY A 135 5.29 2.19 13.91
C GLY A 135 4.51 3.22 13.08
N LYS A 136 4.77 3.24 11.77
CA LYS A 136 4.28 4.27 10.85
C LYS A 136 3.41 3.68 9.76
N LEU A 137 2.28 4.35 9.48
CA LEU A 137 1.38 4.08 8.37
C LEU A 137 1.58 5.13 7.28
N LEU A 138 1.57 4.70 6.02
CA LEU A 138 1.54 5.58 4.85
C LEU A 138 0.64 4.97 3.77
N PHE A 139 -0.32 5.74 3.24
CA PHE A 139 -1.12 5.29 2.11
C PHE A 139 -1.54 6.44 1.19
N THR A 140 -1.86 6.12 -0.06
CA THR A 140 -2.37 7.09 -1.04
C THR A 140 -3.88 6.97 -1.21
N ALA A 141 -4.55 8.13 -1.22
CA ALA A 141 -5.95 8.28 -1.65
C ALA A 141 -6.22 9.73 -2.06
N PRO A 142 -7.22 10.00 -2.94
CA PRO A 142 -7.64 11.37 -3.23
C PRO A 142 -8.15 12.10 -1.99
N LEU A 143 -7.92 13.43 -1.94
CA LEU A 143 -8.42 14.30 -0.86
C LEU A 143 -9.93 14.41 -0.84
N ASP A 144 -10.53 14.46 -2.02
CA ASP A 144 -11.97 14.61 -2.15
C ASP A 144 -12.69 13.27 -1.99
N LYS A 145 -13.89 13.31 -1.42
CA LYS A 145 -14.81 12.19 -1.49
C LYS A 145 -15.35 12.10 -2.91
N VAL A 146 -14.91 11.09 -3.66
CA VAL A 146 -15.18 10.94 -5.08
C VAL A 146 -15.25 9.48 -5.50
N GLU A 147 -16.02 9.21 -6.55
CA GLU A 147 -16.05 7.93 -7.26
C GLU A 147 -15.72 8.14 -8.74
N TRP A 148 -14.97 7.24 -9.33
CA TRP A 148 -14.63 7.27 -10.76
C TRP A 148 -14.40 5.88 -11.32
N LYS A 149 -14.43 5.75 -12.62
CA LYS A 149 -13.96 4.53 -13.29
C LYS A 149 -12.44 4.57 -13.41
N ASP A 150 -11.78 3.56 -12.90
CA ASP A 150 -10.34 3.39 -13.08
C ASP A 150 -10.00 3.29 -14.57
N VAL A 151 -9.03 4.08 -15.01
CA VAL A 151 -8.68 4.19 -16.44
C VAL A 151 -8.04 2.91 -17.02
N MET A 152 -7.54 2.01 -16.17
CA MET A 152 -6.90 0.77 -16.59
C MET A 152 -7.85 -0.42 -16.54
N THR A 153 -8.62 -0.54 -15.45
CA THR A 153 -9.47 -1.71 -15.19
C THR A 153 -10.93 -1.48 -15.53
N GLU A 154 -11.34 -0.21 -15.75
CA GLU A 154 -12.74 0.23 -15.88
C GLU A 154 -13.63 -0.11 -14.66
N GLN A 155 -13.03 -0.62 -13.58
CA GLN A 155 -13.71 -0.88 -12.33
C GLN A 155 -13.95 0.42 -11.56
N LEU A 156 -14.91 0.38 -10.63
CA LEU A 156 -15.21 1.52 -9.79
C LEU A 156 -14.12 1.73 -8.74
N SER A 157 -13.50 2.91 -8.77
CA SER A 157 -12.59 3.40 -7.75
C SER A 157 -13.25 4.51 -6.95
N ARG A 158 -12.85 4.69 -5.68
CA ARG A 158 -13.47 5.67 -4.79
C ARG A 158 -12.54 6.13 -3.68
N SER A 159 -12.81 7.33 -3.17
CA SER A 159 -12.17 7.88 -1.98
C SER A 159 -13.23 8.25 -0.94
N LEU A 160 -12.92 8.01 0.34
CA LEU A 160 -13.75 8.45 1.46
C LEU A 160 -13.63 9.95 1.72
N GLY A 161 -12.59 10.59 1.18
CA GLY A 161 -12.22 11.99 1.44
C GLY A 161 -11.35 12.17 2.68
N ALA A 162 -10.62 13.29 2.71
CA ALA A 162 -9.57 13.56 3.70
C ALA A 162 -10.07 13.51 5.14
N GLU A 163 -11.20 14.16 5.43
CA GLU A 163 -11.76 14.20 6.81
C GLU A 163 -12.01 12.79 7.33
N GLN A 164 -12.64 11.94 6.51
CA GLN A 164 -12.97 10.58 6.92
C GLN A 164 -11.70 9.71 7.14
N TYR A 165 -10.67 9.88 6.29
CA TYR A 165 -9.41 9.17 6.51
C TYR A 165 -8.72 9.61 7.80
N LYS A 166 -8.69 10.91 8.10
CA LYS A 166 -8.13 11.46 9.35
C LYS A 166 -8.89 10.98 10.58
N GLU A 167 -10.22 10.96 10.53
CA GLU A 167 -11.05 10.41 11.59
C GLU A 167 -10.73 8.93 11.85
N LEU A 168 -10.62 8.11 10.79
CA LEU A 168 -10.31 6.69 10.91
C LEU A 168 -8.88 6.45 11.45
N ILE A 169 -7.89 7.23 11.03
CA ILE A 169 -6.53 7.18 11.56
C ILE A 169 -6.56 7.48 13.06
N SER A 170 -7.19 8.59 13.48
CA SER A 170 -7.28 9.00 14.88
C SER A 170 -8.07 8.01 15.73
N ALA A 171 -9.23 7.56 15.24
CA ALA A 171 -10.06 6.57 15.93
C ALA A 171 -9.37 5.20 16.08
N SER A 172 -8.39 4.91 15.22
CA SER A 172 -7.56 3.70 15.32
C SER A 172 -6.37 3.85 16.29
N GLY A 173 -6.30 4.96 17.03
CA GLY A 173 -5.26 5.21 18.03
C GLY A 173 -3.92 5.67 17.43
N LEU A 174 -3.90 6.09 16.17
CA LEU A 174 -2.73 6.69 15.55
C LEU A 174 -2.75 8.21 15.68
N SER A 175 -1.60 8.83 15.91
CA SER A 175 -1.41 10.26 15.69
C SER A 175 -1.33 10.53 14.21
N ILE A 176 -2.06 11.55 13.72
CA ILE A 176 -1.98 11.97 12.31
C ILE A 176 -0.58 12.52 12.06
N GLY A 177 0.08 12.01 11.03
CA GLY A 177 1.37 12.50 10.57
C GLY A 177 1.24 13.56 9.48
N GLU A 178 2.35 13.85 8.82
CA GLU A 178 2.38 14.80 7.71
C GLU A 178 1.61 14.27 6.50
N GLU A 179 0.91 15.18 5.82
CA GLU A 179 0.26 14.96 4.55
C GLU A 179 1.03 15.70 3.46
N PHE A 180 1.15 15.08 2.29
CA PHE A 180 1.87 15.67 1.16
C PHE A 180 1.41 15.08 -0.17
N HIS A 181 1.85 15.67 -1.27
CA HIS A 181 1.63 15.17 -2.61
C HIS A 181 2.96 14.76 -3.24
N ASP A 182 2.92 13.73 -4.09
CA ASP A 182 4.06 13.41 -4.94
C ASP A 182 4.03 14.23 -6.24
N GLU A 183 5.03 13.99 -7.09
CA GLU A 183 5.19 14.63 -8.41
C GLU A 183 4.06 14.29 -9.40
N GLY A 184 3.29 13.25 -9.15
CA GLY A 184 2.11 12.85 -9.93
C GLY A 184 0.80 13.39 -9.37
N GLY A 185 0.85 14.17 -8.28
CA GLY A 185 -0.32 14.72 -7.61
C GLY A 185 -1.06 13.71 -6.73
N ASN A 186 -0.49 12.53 -6.47
CA ASN A 186 -1.08 11.60 -5.51
C ASN A 186 -0.93 12.16 -4.10
N HIS A 187 -2.03 12.18 -3.36
CA HIS A 187 -2.03 12.61 -1.98
C HIS A 187 -1.73 11.43 -1.04
N TYR A 188 -0.89 11.68 -0.03
CA TYR A 188 -0.47 10.72 0.98
C TYR A 188 -1.00 11.09 2.35
N PHE A 189 -1.65 10.12 2.99
CA PHE A 189 -2.03 10.15 4.40
C PHE A 189 -1.04 9.36 5.22
N SER A 190 -0.65 9.87 6.36
CA SER A 190 0.24 9.19 7.28
C SER A 190 -0.29 9.15 8.71
N GLY A 191 0.13 8.13 9.46
CA GLY A 191 -0.20 7.97 10.87
C GLY A 191 0.96 7.32 11.62
N ILE A 192 1.06 7.60 12.91
CA ILE A 192 2.10 7.06 13.78
C ILE A 192 1.44 6.43 14.99
N ARG A 193 1.74 5.17 15.30
CA ARG A 193 1.32 4.53 16.53
C ARG A 193 2.13 5.10 17.69
N PRO A 194 1.50 5.60 18.77
CA PRO A 194 2.22 6.03 19.97
C PRO A 194 3.13 4.92 20.52
N SER A 195 4.25 5.35 21.15
CA SER A 195 5.23 4.45 21.79
C SER A 195 4.71 3.86 23.08
#